data_7e1d6209842bb1884f7c1fdd0b01e7fd
#
_entry.id   7e1d6209842bb1884f7c1fdd0b01e7fd
#
_cell.length_a   1.000
_cell.length_b   1.000
_cell.length_c   1.000
_cell.angle_alpha   90.00
_cell.angle_beta   90.00
_cell.angle_gamma   90.00
#
_symmetry.space_group_name_H-M   'P 1'
#
loop_
_entity.id
_entity.type
_entity.pdbx_description
1 polymer ?
#
loop_
_entity_poly.entity_id
_entity_poly.type
_entity_poly.pdbx_seq_one_letter_code
_entity_poly.pdbx_strand_id
1 'polypeptide(L)'
;MLSRGLAALSFLALAFAGFGSLDARAQSDTVAFSAAPMTTGALVVPPAGLLGFCVKNLAECQRAGEMPAVVDLSPDRRLDLEEVQTLVNARVHPRENSRHEWGFASDGYGDCNTYALEKRRELVARGWPKTALLLASAVTETGEGHLVLVVRTSGGDLVLDNRLAPVVDWTRLPYRWVSRQNEQRLTIWVSIEARPIYTSSAAGQKVGG
;
A
#
# COMPACT_ATOMS: atom_id res chain seq x y z
N MET A 1 -5.21 71.88 62.35
CA MET A 1 -5.63 71.00 63.51
C MET A 1 -6.13 69.65 62.96
N LEU A 2 -5.39 68.79 63.17
CA LEU A 2 -5.41 67.32 63.36
C LEU A 2 -6.76 66.65 63.48
N SER A 3 -7.02 65.59 62.77
CA SER A 3 -7.56 64.36 63.31
C SER A 3 -7.26 63.18 62.38
N ARG A 4 -6.59 62.16 62.93
CA ARG A 4 -6.21 60.88 62.33
C ARG A 4 -7.42 59.94 62.44
N GLY A 5 -7.76 59.30 61.35
CA GLY A 5 -8.69 58.14 61.36
C GLY A 5 -7.96 56.94 60.76
N LEU A 6 -7.69 55.92 61.63
CA LEU A 6 -7.20 54.62 61.22
C LEU A 6 -8.35 53.85 60.55
N ALA A 7 -8.14 53.37 59.35
CA ALA A 7 -8.95 52.39 58.71
C ALA A 7 -8.23 51.04 58.68
N ALA A 8 -8.83 50.05 59.30
CA ALA A 8 -8.35 48.68 59.34
C ALA A 8 -8.54 48.01 57.97
N LEU A 9 -7.45 47.47 57.43
CA LEU A 9 -7.45 46.62 56.21
C LEU A 9 -7.71 45.16 56.62
N SER A 10 -8.89 44.68 56.28
CA SER A 10 -9.18 43.26 56.34
C SER A 10 -8.61 42.56 55.12
N PHE A 11 -7.63 41.66 55.32
CA PHE A 11 -7.13 40.81 54.25
C PHE A 11 -8.08 39.63 54.02
N LEU A 12 -8.75 39.64 52.86
CA LEU A 12 -9.51 38.51 52.36
C LEU A 12 -8.59 37.56 51.61
N ALA A 13 -8.31 36.42 52.15
CA ALA A 13 -7.49 35.36 51.48
C ALA A 13 -8.36 34.65 50.44
N LEU A 14 -8.11 34.91 49.17
CA LEU A 14 -8.63 34.10 48.07
C LEU A 14 -7.87 32.79 47.96
N ALA A 15 -8.53 31.69 48.23
CA ALA A 15 -8.04 30.34 47.95
C ALA A 15 -8.13 30.10 46.41
N PHE A 16 -6.95 30.05 45.78
CA PHE A 16 -6.88 29.57 44.37
C PHE A 16 -7.02 28.03 44.37
N ALA A 17 -8.19 27.55 43.96
CA ALA A 17 -8.38 26.16 43.60
C ALA A 17 -7.61 25.88 42.31
N GLY A 18 -6.55 25.06 42.44
CA GLY A 18 -5.77 24.60 41.29
C GLY A 18 -6.61 23.77 40.33
N PHE A 19 -6.89 24.29 39.15
CA PHE A 19 -7.36 23.50 38.03
C PHE A 19 -6.20 22.64 37.53
N GLY A 20 -6.23 21.36 37.89
CA GLY A 20 -5.35 20.37 37.29
C GLY A 20 -5.66 20.26 35.80
N SER A 21 -4.71 20.68 34.97
CA SER A 21 -4.74 20.45 33.53
C SER A 21 -4.67 18.96 33.29
N LEU A 22 -5.79 18.36 32.88
CA LEU A 22 -5.80 17.04 32.28
C LEU A 22 -5.15 17.14 30.90
N ASP A 23 -3.84 16.88 30.81
CA ASP A 23 -3.16 16.63 29.56
C ASP A 23 -3.75 15.34 28.95
N ALA A 24 -4.81 15.50 28.17
CA ALA A 24 -5.31 14.46 27.30
C ALA A 24 -4.25 14.26 26.18
N ARG A 25 -3.27 13.40 26.47
CA ARG A 25 -2.40 12.85 25.44
C ARG A 25 -3.31 12.07 24.50
N ALA A 26 -3.68 12.68 23.38
CA ALA A 26 -4.24 11.96 22.24
C ALA A 26 -3.15 10.96 21.81
N GLN A 27 -3.26 9.72 22.27
CA GLN A 27 -2.57 8.60 21.66
C GLN A 27 -3.17 8.47 20.27
N SER A 28 -2.43 8.97 19.27
CA SER A 28 -2.67 8.60 17.89
C SER A 28 -2.35 7.11 17.81
N ASP A 29 -3.37 6.28 17.92
CA ASP A 29 -3.30 4.89 17.51
C ASP A 29 -3.03 4.89 16.00
N THR A 30 -1.76 5.05 15.63
CA THR A 30 -1.26 4.65 14.33
C THR A 30 -1.46 3.15 14.29
N VAL A 31 -2.57 2.72 13.72
CA VAL A 31 -2.77 1.33 13.34
C VAL A 31 -1.59 1.00 12.43
N ALA A 32 -0.58 0.38 12.99
CA ALA A 32 0.54 -0.15 12.24
C ALA A 32 -0.04 -1.18 11.27
N PHE A 33 -0.19 -0.79 10.00
CA PHE A 33 -0.53 -1.73 8.93
C PHE A 33 0.67 -2.67 8.79
N SER A 34 0.65 -3.76 9.52
CA SER A 34 1.60 -4.86 9.33
C SER A 34 1.03 -5.79 8.27
N ALA A 35 1.12 -5.38 7.02
CA ALA A 35 0.87 -6.26 5.89
C ALA A 35 2.00 -7.32 5.88
N ALA A 36 1.65 -8.59 5.97
CA ALA A 36 2.67 -9.62 5.78
C ALA A 36 3.18 -9.58 4.34
N PRO A 37 4.46 -9.85 4.08
CA PRO A 37 4.97 -9.98 2.72
C PRO A 37 4.31 -11.19 2.01
N MET A 38 4.13 -11.08 0.68
CA MET A 38 3.68 -12.20 -0.14
C MET A 38 4.71 -13.33 -0.12
N THR A 39 4.30 -14.50 0.32
CA THR A 39 5.13 -15.71 0.22
C THR A 39 5.14 -16.18 -1.22
N THR A 40 6.33 -16.51 -1.72
CA THR A 40 6.53 -16.93 -3.11
C THR A 40 7.10 -18.33 -3.18
N GLY A 41 6.67 -19.08 -4.21
CA GLY A 41 7.07 -20.45 -4.44
C GLY A 41 7.90 -20.62 -5.71
N ALA A 42 7.50 -21.58 -6.53
CA ALA A 42 8.24 -22.02 -7.71
C ALA A 42 8.25 -20.98 -8.85
N LEU A 43 9.20 -21.13 -9.77
CA LEU A 43 9.20 -20.40 -11.03
C LEU A 43 7.98 -20.79 -11.87
N VAL A 44 7.37 -19.80 -12.47
CA VAL A 44 6.22 -19.98 -13.38
C VAL A 44 6.41 -19.21 -14.67
N VAL A 45 5.63 -19.60 -15.68
CA VAL A 45 5.61 -18.87 -16.96
C VAL A 45 5.02 -17.48 -16.73
N PRO A 46 5.69 -16.42 -17.22
CA PRO A 46 5.16 -15.06 -17.14
C PRO A 46 3.86 -14.92 -17.94
N PRO A 47 3.01 -13.92 -17.61
CA PRO A 47 1.88 -13.57 -18.46
C PRO A 47 2.32 -13.25 -19.90
N ALA A 48 1.57 -13.72 -20.89
CA ALA A 48 1.96 -13.67 -22.31
C ALA A 48 2.30 -12.26 -22.81
N GLY A 49 1.58 -11.23 -22.34
CA GLY A 49 1.82 -9.84 -22.73
C GLY A 49 3.17 -9.26 -22.29
N LEU A 50 3.79 -9.82 -21.25
CA LEU A 50 5.06 -9.31 -20.71
C LEU A 50 6.18 -9.34 -21.74
N LEU A 51 6.34 -10.43 -22.48
CA LEU A 51 7.46 -10.57 -23.44
C LEU A 51 7.37 -9.52 -24.53
N GLY A 52 6.19 -9.35 -25.14
CA GLY A 52 5.96 -8.31 -26.15
C GLY A 52 6.19 -6.89 -25.62
N PHE A 53 5.79 -6.65 -24.38
CA PHE A 53 6.07 -5.38 -23.70
C PHE A 53 7.56 -5.14 -23.50
N CYS A 54 8.29 -6.13 -23.01
CA CYS A 54 9.74 -6.02 -22.75
C CYS A 54 10.55 -5.81 -24.01
N VAL A 55 10.18 -6.41 -25.14
CA VAL A 55 10.82 -6.18 -26.43
C VAL A 55 10.71 -4.71 -26.87
N LYS A 56 9.55 -4.11 -26.65
CA LYS A 56 9.28 -2.70 -27.00
C LYS A 56 9.83 -1.71 -25.96
N ASN A 57 10.00 -2.15 -24.69
CA ASN A 57 10.33 -1.31 -23.53
C ASN A 57 11.43 -1.96 -22.69
N LEU A 58 12.61 -2.16 -23.26
CA LEU A 58 13.72 -2.87 -22.60
C LEU A 58 14.07 -2.31 -21.22
N ALA A 59 14.10 -0.98 -21.08
CA ALA A 59 14.42 -0.31 -19.81
C ALA A 59 13.43 -0.66 -18.69
N GLU A 60 12.18 -0.99 -19.04
CA GLU A 60 11.16 -1.37 -18.06
C GLU A 60 11.37 -2.77 -17.48
N CYS A 61 12.03 -3.64 -18.20
CA CYS A 61 12.25 -5.03 -17.85
C CYS A 61 13.66 -5.31 -17.34
N GLN A 62 14.57 -4.36 -17.52
CA GLN A 62 15.94 -4.47 -17.02
C GLN A 62 15.99 -4.14 -15.52
N ARG A 63 16.88 -4.83 -14.81
CA ARG A 63 17.22 -4.49 -13.43
C ARG A 63 17.91 -3.12 -13.39
N ALA A 64 17.42 -2.23 -12.57
CA ALA A 64 18.07 -0.94 -12.32
C ALA A 64 19.03 -1.08 -11.14
N GLY A 65 20.32 -1.38 -11.40
CA GLY A 65 21.38 -1.33 -10.38
C GLY A 65 21.14 -2.21 -9.13
N GLU A 66 21.91 -1.95 -8.09
CA GLU A 66 21.72 -2.52 -6.74
C GLU A 66 20.74 -1.64 -5.95
N MET A 67 19.47 -1.84 -6.15
CA MET A 67 18.42 -1.12 -5.44
C MET A 67 17.76 -2.03 -4.41
N PRO A 68 17.29 -1.49 -3.26
CA PRO A 68 16.60 -2.30 -2.26
C PRO A 68 15.32 -2.89 -2.85
N ALA A 69 15.09 -4.17 -2.59
CA ALA A 69 13.85 -4.87 -2.97
C ALA A 69 12.68 -4.57 -2.02
N VAL A 70 12.94 -3.89 -0.91
CA VAL A 70 11.97 -3.49 0.11
C VAL A 70 12.25 -2.04 0.47
N VAL A 71 11.21 -1.21 0.52
CA VAL A 71 11.31 0.22 0.84
C VAL A 71 10.76 0.47 2.24
N ASP A 72 11.46 1.30 3.03
CA ASP A 72 10.89 1.77 4.29
C ASP A 72 9.68 2.67 4.03
N LEU A 73 8.54 2.35 4.67
CA LEU A 73 7.28 3.04 4.46
C LEU A 73 7.15 4.23 5.41
N SER A 74 7.89 5.30 5.11
CA SER A 74 7.71 6.58 5.79
C SER A 74 6.35 7.21 5.47
N PRO A 75 5.88 8.21 6.24
CA PRO A 75 4.65 8.96 5.92
C PRO A 75 4.68 9.57 4.51
N ASP A 76 5.79 10.15 4.08
CA ASP A 76 5.95 10.74 2.74
C ASP A 76 5.84 9.67 1.64
N ARG A 77 6.46 8.51 1.86
CA ARG A 77 6.34 7.38 0.95
C ARG A 77 4.92 6.85 0.86
N ARG A 78 4.21 6.83 1.99
CA ARG A 78 2.79 6.47 2.00
C ARG A 78 1.96 7.45 1.17
N LEU A 79 2.20 8.74 1.31
CA LEU A 79 1.53 9.78 0.55
C LEU A 79 1.82 9.65 -0.95
N ASP A 80 3.06 9.37 -1.37
CA ASP A 80 3.41 9.08 -2.77
C ASP A 80 2.53 7.97 -3.37
N LEU A 81 2.33 6.88 -2.63
CA LEU A 81 1.50 5.76 -3.11
C LEU A 81 0.04 6.16 -3.33
N GLU A 82 -0.55 6.89 -2.37
CA GLU A 82 -1.95 7.33 -2.44
C GLU A 82 -2.14 8.36 -3.57
N GLU A 83 -1.18 9.26 -3.76
CA GLU A 83 -1.20 10.24 -4.85
C GLU A 83 -1.10 9.55 -6.22
N VAL A 84 -0.16 8.64 -6.39
CA VAL A 84 0.02 7.91 -7.66
C VAL A 84 -1.19 7.03 -7.95
N GLN A 85 -1.76 6.38 -6.95
CA GLN A 85 -2.99 5.61 -7.06
C GLN A 85 -4.12 6.48 -7.61
N THR A 86 -4.34 7.63 -6.99
CA THR A 86 -5.40 8.59 -7.36
C THR A 86 -5.15 9.18 -8.74
N LEU A 87 -3.93 9.66 -8.99
CA LEU A 87 -3.54 10.31 -10.24
C LEU A 87 -3.74 9.38 -11.44
N VAL A 88 -3.22 8.17 -11.36
CA VAL A 88 -3.29 7.23 -12.48
C VAL A 88 -4.71 6.72 -12.69
N ASN A 89 -5.45 6.43 -11.61
CA ASN A 89 -6.84 6.01 -11.72
C ASN A 89 -7.74 7.10 -12.34
N ALA A 90 -7.43 8.38 -12.13
CA ALA A 90 -8.17 9.48 -12.74
C ALA A 90 -7.76 9.75 -14.20
N ARG A 91 -6.48 9.53 -14.54
CA ARG A 91 -5.91 9.88 -15.85
C ARG A 91 -6.17 8.83 -16.92
N VAL A 92 -6.14 7.54 -16.54
CA VAL A 92 -6.35 6.44 -17.47
C VAL A 92 -7.83 6.07 -17.49
N HIS A 93 -8.41 5.99 -18.68
CA HIS A 93 -9.80 5.57 -18.86
C HIS A 93 -9.87 4.08 -19.23
N PRO A 94 -10.82 3.32 -18.67
CA PRO A 94 -10.89 1.90 -18.90
C PRO A 94 -11.24 1.58 -20.35
N ARG A 95 -10.51 0.65 -20.95
CA ARG A 95 -10.77 0.08 -22.25
C ARG A 95 -10.31 -1.38 -22.29
N GLU A 96 -11.20 -2.26 -22.76
CA GLU A 96 -10.85 -3.65 -22.98
C GLU A 96 -9.73 -3.80 -24.01
N ASN A 97 -8.85 -4.76 -23.76
CA ASN A 97 -7.73 -5.08 -24.61
C ASN A 97 -7.83 -6.54 -25.11
N SER A 98 -8.60 -6.75 -26.16
CA SER A 98 -8.83 -8.08 -26.74
C SER A 98 -7.57 -8.76 -27.30
N ARG A 99 -6.49 -7.99 -27.53
CA ARG A 99 -5.19 -8.53 -27.99
C ARG A 99 -4.27 -8.91 -26.85
N HIS A 100 -4.64 -8.62 -25.59
CA HIS A 100 -3.79 -8.85 -24.42
C HIS A 100 -2.38 -8.26 -24.52
N GLU A 101 -2.19 -7.23 -25.32
CA GLU A 101 -0.94 -6.52 -25.46
C GLU A 101 -0.73 -5.58 -24.28
N TRP A 102 0.45 -5.63 -23.67
CA TRP A 102 0.79 -4.71 -22.61
C TRP A 102 1.39 -3.42 -23.16
N GLY A 103 1.03 -2.29 -22.59
CA GLY A 103 1.53 -0.99 -22.99
C GLY A 103 1.11 0.13 -22.05
N PHE A 104 1.65 1.31 -22.32
CA PHE A 104 1.29 2.53 -21.63
C PHE A 104 0.07 3.20 -22.27
N ALA A 105 -0.62 4.06 -21.51
CA ALA A 105 -1.80 4.81 -21.94
C ALA A 105 -1.43 5.98 -22.86
N SER A 106 -0.91 5.71 -24.07
CA SER A 106 -0.48 6.75 -25.01
C SER A 106 -1.63 7.63 -25.52
N ASP A 107 -2.84 7.12 -25.51
CA ASP A 107 -4.08 7.80 -25.89
C ASP A 107 -5.04 8.06 -24.73
N GLY A 108 -4.57 7.84 -23.48
CA GLY A 108 -5.35 8.03 -22.25
C GLY A 108 -6.23 6.83 -21.88
N TYR A 109 -6.18 5.72 -22.62
CA TYR A 109 -7.01 4.54 -22.35
C TYR A 109 -6.16 3.30 -22.07
N GLY A 110 -6.73 2.35 -21.31
CA GLY A 110 -6.06 1.07 -21.04
C GLY A 110 -6.86 0.09 -20.20
N ASP A 111 -6.31 -1.11 -20.08
CA ASP A 111 -6.77 -2.19 -19.20
C ASP A 111 -5.98 -2.24 -17.90
N CYS A 112 -6.20 -3.27 -17.06
CA CYS A 112 -5.50 -3.44 -15.79
C CYS A 112 -3.97 -3.44 -15.96
N ASN A 113 -3.45 -3.98 -17.07
CA ASN A 113 -2.00 -4.00 -17.35
C ASN A 113 -1.47 -2.58 -17.53
N THR A 114 -2.19 -1.75 -18.28
CA THR A 114 -1.84 -0.35 -18.52
C THR A 114 -1.81 0.44 -17.21
N TYR A 115 -2.84 0.30 -16.37
CA TYR A 115 -2.87 0.98 -15.06
C TYR A 115 -1.68 0.58 -14.17
N ALA A 116 -1.37 -0.71 -14.08
CA ALA A 116 -0.26 -1.19 -13.26
C ALA A 116 1.10 -0.68 -13.77
N LEU A 117 1.29 -0.65 -15.09
CA LEU A 117 2.50 -0.13 -15.73
C LEU A 117 2.66 1.38 -15.54
N GLU A 118 1.57 2.16 -15.69
CA GLU A 118 1.58 3.60 -15.47
C GLU A 118 1.91 3.96 -14.03
N LYS A 119 1.31 3.27 -13.06
CA LYS A 119 1.61 3.46 -11.63
C LYS A 119 3.08 3.17 -11.32
N ARG A 120 3.62 2.06 -11.87
CA ARG A 120 5.04 1.74 -11.72
C ARG A 120 5.93 2.81 -12.29
N ARG A 121 5.65 3.28 -13.51
CA ARG A 121 6.43 4.33 -14.18
C ARG A 121 6.41 5.63 -13.37
N GLU A 122 5.26 6.02 -12.85
CA GLU A 122 5.10 7.22 -12.03
C GLU A 122 5.90 7.12 -10.72
N LEU A 123 5.84 5.98 -10.03
CA LEU A 123 6.62 5.77 -8.80
C LEU A 123 8.12 5.75 -9.06
N VAL A 124 8.57 5.12 -10.16
CA VAL A 124 9.99 5.15 -10.56
C VAL A 124 10.45 6.58 -10.83
N ALA A 125 9.63 7.42 -11.48
CA ALA A 125 9.93 8.84 -11.70
C ALA A 125 10.06 9.63 -10.39
N ARG A 126 9.36 9.20 -9.32
CA ARG A 126 9.47 9.74 -7.96
C ARG A 126 10.62 9.14 -7.14
N GLY A 127 11.50 8.35 -7.76
CA GLY A 127 12.68 7.78 -7.12
C GLY A 127 12.42 6.48 -6.33
N TRP A 128 11.30 5.81 -6.57
CA TRP A 128 11.09 4.47 -6.02
C TRP A 128 11.93 3.42 -6.73
N PRO A 129 12.55 2.49 -6.00
CA PRO A 129 13.34 1.42 -6.62
C PRO A 129 12.42 0.46 -7.38
N LYS A 130 12.73 0.24 -8.65
CA LYS A 130 11.96 -0.66 -9.52
C LYS A 130 11.85 -2.08 -8.97
N THR A 131 12.85 -2.52 -8.22
CA THR A 131 12.92 -3.84 -7.56
C THR A 131 11.90 -4.02 -6.43
N ALA A 132 11.36 -2.93 -5.89
CA ALA A 132 10.28 -2.95 -4.91
C ALA A 132 8.88 -2.79 -5.56
N LEU A 133 8.81 -2.55 -6.88
CA LEU A 133 7.58 -2.27 -7.64
C LEU A 133 7.28 -3.42 -8.60
N LEU A 134 6.59 -4.45 -8.12
CA LEU A 134 6.42 -5.71 -8.80
C LEU A 134 5.02 -5.85 -9.40
N LEU A 135 4.93 -6.25 -10.66
CA LEU A 135 3.65 -6.64 -11.25
C LEU A 135 3.23 -7.99 -10.69
N ALA A 136 1.95 -8.12 -10.34
CA ALA A 136 1.37 -9.37 -9.85
C ALA A 136 0.07 -9.70 -10.56
N SER A 137 -0.11 -10.97 -10.87
CA SER A 137 -1.32 -11.50 -11.47
C SER A 137 -2.19 -12.19 -10.42
N ALA A 138 -3.48 -11.99 -10.56
CA ALA A 138 -4.50 -12.59 -9.72
C ALA A 138 -5.72 -12.98 -10.55
N VAL A 139 -6.63 -13.71 -9.95
CA VAL A 139 -7.99 -13.91 -10.43
C VAL A 139 -8.92 -13.25 -9.43
N THR A 140 -9.77 -12.38 -9.92
CA THR A 140 -10.74 -11.63 -9.12
C THR A 140 -11.83 -12.55 -8.56
N GLU A 141 -12.66 -12.01 -7.68
CA GLU A 141 -13.84 -12.69 -7.14
C GLU A 141 -14.87 -13.08 -8.21
N THR A 142 -14.83 -12.39 -9.37
CA THR A 142 -15.69 -12.70 -10.54
C THR A 142 -15.08 -13.72 -11.49
N GLY A 143 -13.86 -14.19 -11.22
CA GLY A 143 -13.15 -15.17 -12.05
C GLY A 143 -12.32 -14.55 -13.18
N GLU A 144 -12.20 -13.23 -13.25
CA GLU A 144 -11.45 -12.53 -14.27
C GLU A 144 -9.96 -12.48 -13.97
N GLY A 145 -9.12 -12.66 -14.99
CA GLY A 145 -7.68 -12.42 -14.90
C GLY A 145 -7.40 -10.94 -14.67
N HIS A 146 -6.54 -10.62 -13.68
CA HIS A 146 -6.26 -9.25 -13.29
C HIS A 146 -4.78 -9.04 -13.01
N LEU A 147 -4.26 -7.85 -13.35
CA LEU A 147 -2.89 -7.44 -13.06
C LEU A 147 -2.88 -6.17 -12.20
N VAL A 148 -2.08 -6.19 -11.17
CA VAL A 148 -1.91 -5.07 -10.24
C VAL A 148 -0.44 -4.73 -10.02
N LEU A 149 -0.18 -3.56 -9.45
CA LEU A 149 1.14 -3.22 -8.94
C LEU A 149 1.23 -3.56 -7.45
N VAL A 150 2.18 -4.39 -7.09
CA VAL A 150 2.56 -4.69 -5.70
C VAL A 150 3.77 -3.86 -5.33
N VAL A 151 3.71 -3.18 -4.20
CA VAL A 151 4.81 -2.39 -3.64
C VAL A 151 5.31 -3.07 -2.38
N ARG A 152 6.58 -3.47 -2.38
CA ARG A 152 7.22 -4.12 -1.26
C ARG A 152 7.74 -3.12 -0.25
N THR A 153 7.21 -3.14 0.96
CA THR A 153 7.58 -2.20 2.01
C THR A 153 7.97 -2.93 3.31
N SER A 154 8.66 -2.22 4.20
CA SER A 154 8.99 -2.71 5.55
C SER A 154 7.75 -3.03 6.39
N GLY A 155 6.60 -2.41 6.06
CA GLY A 155 5.30 -2.69 6.67
C GLY A 155 4.52 -3.81 5.98
N GLY A 156 5.12 -4.53 5.00
CA GLY A 156 4.48 -5.57 4.19
C GLY A 156 4.17 -5.13 2.76
N ASP A 157 3.52 -6.00 2.00
CA ASP A 157 3.25 -5.75 0.58
C ASP A 157 1.90 -5.01 0.40
N LEU A 158 1.95 -3.85 -0.27
CA LEU A 158 0.80 -3.02 -0.58
C LEU A 158 0.42 -3.16 -2.05
N VAL A 159 -0.84 -2.94 -2.37
CA VAL A 159 -1.38 -3.06 -3.73
C VAL A 159 -1.97 -1.74 -4.20
N LEU A 160 -1.56 -1.33 -5.40
CA LEU A 160 -2.17 -0.28 -6.19
C LEU A 160 -2.99 -0.91 -7.31
N ASP A 161 -4.31 -0.78 -7.23
CA ASP A 161 -5.27 -1.42 -8.11
C ASP A 161 -6.21 -0.39 -8.76
N ASN A 162 -6.48 -0.53 -10.05
CA ASN A 162 -7.43 0.35 -10.76
C ASN A 162 -8.91 0.12 -10.37
N ARG A 163 -9.23 -1.00 -9.72
CA ARG A 163 -10.58 -1.29 -9.21
C ARG A 163 -10.88 -0.65 -7.86
N LEU A 164 -9.86 -0.07 -7.19
CA LEU A 164 -9.95 0.47 -5.84
C LEU A 164 -9.52 1.93 -5.79
N ALA A 165 -10.15 2.71 -4.91
CA ALA A 165 -9.68 4.06 -4.62
C ALA A 165 -8.42 4.07 -3.72
N PRO A 166 -8.38 3.38 -2.55
CA PRO A 166 -7.23 3.42 -1.66
C PRO A 166 -6.15 2.40 -2.05
N VAL A 167 -4.93 2.66 -1.60
CA VAL A 167 -3.86 1.66 -1.52
C VAL A 167 -4.15 0.73 -0.35
N VAL A 168 -4.11 -0.58 -0.58
CA VAL A 168 -4.50 -1.58 0.41
C VAL A 168 -3.43 -2.65 0.61
N ASP A 169 -3.47 -3.31 1.76
CA ASP A 169 -2.73 -4.53 2.02
C ASP A 169 -3.24 -5.65 1.11
N TRP A 170 -2.33 -6.39 0.48
CA TRP A 170 -2.69 -7.48 -0.43
C TRP A 170 -3.59 -8.54 0.21
N THR A 171 -3.49 -8.74 1.51
CA THR A 171 -4.29 -9.74 2.25
C THR A 171 -5.74 -9.35 2.43
N ARG A 172 -6.08 -8.08 2.18
CA ARG A 172 -7.44 -7.55 2.29
C ARG A 172 -8.23 -7.70 1.00
N LEU A 173 -7.58 -8.12 -0.09
CA LEU A 173 -8.21 -8.31 -1.38
C LEU A 173 -8.75 -9.73 -1.52
N PRO A 174 -10.00 -9.89 -1.99
CA PRO A 174 -10.63 -11.21 -2.18
C PRO A 174 -10.12 -11.88 -3.47
N TYR A 175 -8.85 -11.72 -3.77
CA TYR A 175 -8.24 -12.25 -4.98
C TYR A 175 -7.61 -13.62 -4.73
N ARG A 176 -7.74 -14.49 -5.71
CA ARG A 176 -6.89 -15.68 -5.80
C ARG A 176 -5.60 -15.27 -6.50
N TRP A 177 -4.58 -15.03 -5.70
CA TRP A 177 -3.25 -14.67 -6.17
C TRP A 177 -2.62 -15.80 -6.99
N VAL A 178 -1.95 -15.48 -8.07
CA VAL A 178 -1.37 -16.44 -9.00
C VAL A 178 0.14 -16.36 -9.02
N SER A 179 0.69 -15.24 -9.42
CA SER A 179 2.13 -15.06 -9.57
C SER A 179 2.52 -13.58 -9.52
N ARG A 180 3.79 -13.33 -9.24
CA ARG A 180 4.36 -11.99 -9.33
C ARG A 180 5.76 -12.01 -9.93
N GLN A 181 6.25 -10.86 -10.32
CA GLN A 181 7.64 -10.67 -10.72
C GLN A 181 8.59 -11.01 -9.57
N ASN A 182 9.74 -11.58 -9.93
CA ASN A 182 10.85 -11.74 -9.01
C ASN A 182 11.58 -10.40 -8.85
N GLU A 183 11.93 -10.03 -7.62
CA GLU A 183 12.56 -8.75 -7.30
C GLU A 183 13.96 -8.57 -7.88
N GLN A 184 14.67 -9.65 -8.13
CA GLN A 184 16.03 -9.61 -8.69
C GLN A 184 16.00 -9.58 -10.21
N ARG A 185 14.99 -10.19 -10.84
CA ARG A 185 14.84 -10.30 -12.29
C ARG A 185 13.38 -10.09 -12.68
N LEU A 186 13.02 -8.90 -13.11
CA LEU A 186 11.64 -8.53 -13.44
C LEU A 186 11.02 -9.31 -14.61
N THR A 187 11.83 -10.00 -15.42
CA THR A 187 11.34 -10.91 -16.47
C THR A 187 11.01 -12.31 -15.96
N ILE A 188 11.45 -12.65 -14.76
CA ILE A 188 11.17 -13.92 -14.10
C ILE A 188 9.94 -13.76 -13.20
N TRP A 189 9.08 -14.78 -13.20
CA TRP A 189 7.89 -14.82 -12.36
C TRP A 189 7.92 -16.03 -11.44
N VAL A 190 7.34 -15.83 -10.26
CA VAL A 190 7.23 -16.85 -9.21
C VAL A 190 5.76 -16.96 -8.78
N SER A 191 5.33 -18.16 -8.43
CA SER A 191 4.00 -18.35 -7.85
C SER A 191 3.87 -17.59 -6.53
N ILE A 192 2.66 -17.12 -6.23
CA ILE A 192 2.31 -16.60 -4.91
C ILE A 192 1.62 -17.74 -4.16
N GLU A 193 2.18 -18.10 -3.02
CA GLU A 193 1.58 -19.11 -2.16
C GLU A 193 0.41 -18.50 -1.40
N ALA A 194 -0.74 -19.19 -1.46
CA ALA A 194 -1.88 -18.81 -0.65
C ALA A 194 -1.47 -18.83 0.82
N ARG A 195 -1.84 -17.80 1.58
CA ARG A 195 -1.72 -17.89 3.04
C ARG A 195 -2.49 -19.10 3.51
N PRO A 196 -1.94 -19.91 4.41
CA PRO A 196 -2.76 -20.86 5.13
C PRO A 196 -3.88 -20.07 5.81
N ILE A 197 -5.14 -20.36 5.43
CA ILE A 197 -6.29 -19.82 6.15
C ILE A 197 -6.17 -20.45 7.53
N TYR A 198 -5.68 -19.70 8.50
CA TYR A 198 -5.82 -20.08 9.90
C TYR A 198 -7.32 -19.99 10.20
N THR A 199 -8.01 -21.08 9.98
CA THR A 199 -9.27 -21.31 10.67
C THR A 199 -8.92 -21.35 12.15
N SER A 200 -9.23 -20.29 12.89
CA SER A 200 -9.19 -20.35 14.34
C SER A 200 -10.16 -21.44 14.74
N SER A 201 -9.61 -22.62 14.99
CA SER A 201 -10.31 -23.69 15.67
C SER A 201 -10.71 -23.09 17.03
N ALA A 202 -11.96 -22.73 17.16
CA ALA A 202 -12.54 -22.42 18.46
C ALA A 202 -12.33 -23.69 19.30
N ALA A 203 -11.30 -23.65 20.13
CA ALA A 203 -11.07 -24.68 21.12
C ALA A 203 -12.30 -24.73 22.01
N GLY A 204 -13.07 -25.80 21.85
CA GLY A 204 -14.26 -26.06 22.63
C GLY A 204 -13.93 -26.00 24.11
N GLN A 205 -14.51 -25.03 24.78
CA GLN A 205 -14.61 -25.01 26.22
C GLN A 205 -15.51 -26.18 26.64
N LYS A 206 -14.90 -27.30 27.05
CA LYS A 206 -15.60 -28.32 27.82
C LYS A 206 -15.99 -27.70 29.14
N VAL A 207 -17.24 -27.33 29.26
CA VAL A 207 -17.88 -27.13 30.57
C VAL A 207 -18.07 -28.50 31.18
N GLY A 208 -17.24 -28.83 32.18
CA GLY A 208 -17.43 -29.99 33.03
C GLY A 208 -18.59 -29.70 34.01
N GLY A 209 -19.59 -30.57 33.98
CA GLY A 209 -20.59 -30.69 35.02
C GLY A 209 -20.08 -31.57 36.18
#